data_55dc15aefd2a9b6cf1beee3d35e843c2
#
_entry.id   55dc15aefd2a9b6cf1beee3d35e843c2
#
_cell.length_a   1.000
_cell.length_b   1.000
_cell.length_c   1.000
_cell.angle_alpha   90.00
_cell.angle_beta   90.00
_cell.angle_gamma   90.00
#
_symmetry.space_group_name_H-M   'P 1'
#
loop_
_entity.id
_entity.type
_entity.pdbx_description
1 polymer ?
#
loop_
_entity_poly.entity_id
_entity_poly.type
_entity_poly.pdbx_seq_one_letter_code
_entity_poly.pdbx_strand_id
1 'polypeptide(L)'
;MKYKRIAALAAAAALLTGCAEIPDRNMSAQTSAGTAEASGTADTAEVFDEIPAKQYPLENSDFAVKLNAEGGTFTGNVRTDGDHDGKGYIVLDEGMKLQHIVSVDASQHYRISIAAHSYSGAVVRLKTVNETVGAYYIPASESPEFTMFAVDSVYLSAGPDILTFEVIQGSAALDYILVESSSVPENSCYYVSGSCVGSSTSVVTLGLKKFLADNYGKRVIAGQTVTPGSNAEIDAITRETGRTPAMRTGDLMFCTPSKYEGTKEYADNEVAAALEWGRNGGIVSFGWHWYAPEGKSDYYADTSTFVLGDAVTDRDISMADDEELKTLQESGLISEQTVLLLKDIDAAAEVLDKFRGENIPVIFQPIPDGDSSMYSVSYTHLTLPTSDLV
;
A
#
# COMPACT_ATOMS: atom_id res chain seq x y z
N MET A 1 -32.27 0.86 7.35
CA MET A 1 -31.35 0.18 8.29
C MET A 1 -31.05 -1.26 7.87
N LYS A 2 -32.05 -2.14 7.68
CA LYS A 2 -31.82 -3.59 7.41
C LYS A 2 -30.80 -3.94 6.30
N TYR A 3 -30.68 -3.13 5.25
CA TYR A 3 -29.69 -3.39 4.16
C TYR A 3 -28.25 -2.93 4.46
N LYS A 4 -28.04 -2.08 5.48
CA LYS A 4 -26.73 -1.53 5.80
C LYS A 4 -25.79 -2.57 6.44
N ARG A 5 -26.32 -3.42 7.33
CA ARG A 5 -25.57 -4.48 8.02
C ARG A 5 -25.10 -5.59 7.07
N ILE A 6 -25.90 -5.92 6.05
CA ILE A 6 -25.55 -6.95 5.06
C ILE A 6 -24.32 -6.51 4.24
N ALA A 7 -24.22 -5.24 3.84
CA ALA A 7 -23.07 -4.72 3.09
C ALA A 7 -21.80 -4.66 3.95
N ALA A 8 -21.92 -4.30 5.22
CA ALA A 8 -20.79 -4.23 6.15
C ALA A 8 -20.28 -5.62 6.58
N LEU A 9 -21.18 -6.58 6.86
CA LEU A 9 -20.80 -7.96 7.16
C LEU A 9 -20.23 -8.68 5.92
N ALA A 10 -20.74 -8.43 4.72
CA ALA A 10 -20.16 -8.98 3.49
C ALA A 10 -18.73 -8.46 3.23
N ALA A 11 -18.45 -7.21 3.59
CA ALA A 11 -17.09 -6.66 3.52
C ALA A 11 -16.17 -7.30 4.57
N ALA A 12 -16.65 -7.53 5.79
CA ALA A 12 -15.89 -8.20 6.85
C ALA A 12 -15.70 -9.71 6.57
N ALA A 13 -16.73 -10.40 6.05
CA ALA A 13 -16.66 -11.81 5.70
C ALA A 13 -15.79 -12.07 4.45
N ALA A 14 -15.73 -11.14 3.49
CA ALA A 14 -14.86 -11.26 2.31
C ALA A 14 -13.36 -11.16 2.67
N LEU A 15 -13.01 -10.59 3.83
CA LEU A 15 -11.65 -10.56 4.36
C LEU A 15 -11.26 -11.87 5.08
N LEU A 16 -12.23 -12.69 5.48
CA LEU A 16 -12.02 -13.95 6.20
C LEU A 16 -11.87 -15.18 5.29
N THR A 17 -12.24 -15.05 3.99
CA THR A 17 -12.04 -16.12 3.02
C THR A 17 -10.85 -15.81 2.12
N GLY A 18 -9.68 -16.32 2.52
CA GLY A 18 -8.49 -16.32 1.67
C GLY A 18 -8.77 -16.98 0.33
N CYS A 19 -8.12 -16.47 -0.70
CA CYS A 19 -8.10 -16.87 -2.10
C CYS A 19 -8.59 -18.29 -2.37
N ALA A 20 -9.84 -18.46 -2.79
CA ALA A 20 -10.29 -19.67 -3.46
C ALA A 20 -10.17 -19.45 -4.98
N GLU A 21 -9.43 -20.31 -5.65
CA GLU A 21 -9.31 -20.38 -7.10
C GLU A 21 -10.69 -20.58 -7.74
N ILE A 22 -11.07 -19.66 -8.63
CA ILE A 22 -12.31 -19.78 -9.42
C ILE A 22 -11.94 -20.45 -10.75
N PRO A 23 -12.57 -21.59 -11.12
CA PRO A 23 -12.31 -22.22 -12.42
C PRO A 23 -12.91 -21.39 -13.57
N ASP A 24 -12.13 -21.28 -14.64
CA ASP A 24 -12.45 -20.64 -15.92
C ASP A 24 -13.81 -21.09 -16.47
N ARG A 25 -14.75 -20.15 -16.65
CA ARG A 25 -15.90 -20.32 -17.54
C ARG A 25 -15.81 -19.32 -18.70
N ASN A 26 -15.48 -19.85 -19.86
CA ASN A 26 -15.62 -19.18 -21.15
C ASN A 26 -17.05 -18.63 -21.33
N MET A 27 -17.18 -17.32 -21.46
CA MET A 27 -18.38 -16.70 -22.01
C MET A 27 -17.99 -15.71 -23.13
N SER A 28 -18.41 -16.07 -24.33
CA SER A 28 -18.32 -15.26 -25.55
C SER A 28 -19.14 -13.99 -25.43
N ALA A 29 -18.52 -12.86 -25.74
CA ALA A 29 -19.16 -11.55 -25.80
C ALA A 29 -19.93 -11.37 -27.11
N GLN A 30 -21.21 -11.02 -27.02
CA GLN A 30 -21.97 -10.42 -28.13
C GLN A 30 -22.03 -8.90 -27.94
N THR A 31 -21.47 -8.19 -28.92
CA THR A 31 -21.55 -6.73 -29.07
C THR A 31 -22.89 -6.32 -29.65
N SER A 32 -23.59 -5.37 -29.00
CA SER A 32 -24.60 -4.55 -29.65
C SER A 32 -24.32 -3.07 -29.40
N ALA A 33 -24.06 -2.36 -30.49
CA ALA A 33 -23.89 -0.93 -30.53
C ALA A 33 -25.23 -0.20 -30.44
N GLY A 34 -25.31 0.80 -29.55
CA GLY A 34 -26.41 1.76 -29.51
C GLY A 34 -25.85 3.16 -29.39
N THR A 35 -25.96 3.94 -30.46
CA THR A 35 -25.63 5.35 -30.54
C THR A 35 -26.65 6.21 -29.81
N ALA A 36 -26.19 7.08 -28.89
CA ALA A 36 -26.95 8.23 -28.44
C ALA A 36 -26.06 9.47 -28.48
N GLU A 37 -26.38 10.41 -29.35
CA GLU A 37 -25.76 11.73 -29.43
C GLU A 37 -26.24 12.59 -28.24
N ALA A 38 -25.28 13.19 -27.53
CA ALA A 38 -25.54 14.29 -26.63
C ALA A 38 -24.50 15.39 -26.91
N SER A 39 -24.97 16.51 -27.47
CA SER A 39 -24.21 17.73 -27.67
C SER A 39 -24.06 18.45 -26.34
N GLY A 40 -22.84 18.58 -25.85
CA GLY A 40 -22.45 19.47 -24.76
C GLY A 40 -21.06 20.02 -25.05
N THR A 41 -20.91 21.32 -25.08
CA THR A 41 -19.66 22.03 -25.32
C THR A 41 -18.61 21.60 -24.33
N ALA A 42 -17.62 20.87 -24.83
CA ALA A 42 -16.43 20.48 -24.06
C ALA A 42 -15.54 21.69 -23.87
N ASP A 43 -15.34 22.07 -22.62
CA ASP A 43 -14.20 22.86 -22.19
C ASP A 43 -12.94 22.02 -22.46
N THR A 44 -11.93 22.62 -23.09
CA THR A 44 -10.72 21.93 -23.52
C THR A 44 -9.91 21.54 -22.28
N ALA A 45 -10.11 20.33 -21.78
CA ALA A 45 -9.13 19.68 -20.91
C ALA A 45 -7.82 19.58 -21.71
N GLU A 46 -6.73 20.15 -21.19
CA GLU A 46 -5.39 19.94 -21.73
C GLU A 46 -5.15 18.43 -21.80
N VAL A 47 -5.06 17.92 -22.99
CA VAL A 47 -4.63 16.55 -23.25
C VAL A 47 -3.15 16.53 -22.87
N PHE A 48 -2.84 15.99 -21.70
CA PHE A 48 -1.46 15.63 -21.38
C PHE A 48 -1.05 14.60 -22.42
N ASP A 49 -0.14 14.97 -23.30
CA ASP A 49 0.51 14.03 -24.22
C ASP A 49 0.96 12.83 -23.38
N GLU A 50 0.42 11.64 -23.67
CA GLU A 50 0.90 10.41 -23.07
C GLU A 50 2.39 10.32 -23.39
N ILE A 51 3.24 10.47 -22.37
CA ILE A 51 4.67 10.15 -22.53
C ILE A 51 4.69 8.67 -22.93
N PRO A 52 5.09 8.34 -24.17
CA PRO A 52 5.07 6.95 -24.61
C PRO A 52 5.92 6.13 -23.65
N ALA A 53 5.32 5.06 -23.12
CA ALA A 53 6.05 4.16 -22.24
C ALA A 53 7.33 3.73 -22.97
N LYS A 54 8.49 4.04 -22.35
CA LYS A 54 9.79 3.69 -22.92
C LYS A 54 9.82 2.18 -23.09
N GLN A 55 9.81 1.70 -24.33
CA GLN A 55 9.94 0.28 -24.61
C GLN A 55 11.41 -0.08 -24.50
N TYR A 56 11.72 -0.91 -23.54
CA TYR A 56 13.06 -1.48 -23.38
C TYR A 56 13.09 -2.84 -24.09
N PRO A 57 13.96 -3.05 -25.09
CA PRO A 57 14.16 -4.38 -25.63
C PRO A 57 14.66 -5.29 -24.52
N LEU A 58 14.11 -6.50 -24.41
CA LEU A 58 14.51 -7.49 -23.42
C LEU A 58 15.17 -8.66 -24.13
N GLU A 59 16.37 -8.96 -23.72
CA GLU A 59 17.14 -10.13 -24.07
C GLU A 59 17.27 -10.98 -22.78
N ASN A 60 17.41 -12.27 -22.90
CA ASN A 60 17.60 -13.15 -21.74
C ASN A 60 19.01 -13.75 -21.80
N SER A 61 19.83 -13.39 -20.84
CA SER A 61 21.17 -13.93 -20.66
C SER A 61 21.40 -14.19 -19.17
N ASP A 62 22.08 -15.27 -18.85
CA ASP A 62 22.61 -15.49 -17.51
C ASP A 62 23.89 -14.69 -17.34
N PHE A 63 23.85 -13.70 -16.49
CA PHE A 63 24.96 -12.80 -16.23
C PHE A 63 25.17 -12.66 -14.73
N ALA A 64 26.41 -12.74 -14.30
CA ALA A 64 26.80 -12.39 -12.93
C ALA A 64 28.23 -11.87 -12.92
N VAL A 65 28.44 -10.69 -12.33
CA VAL A 65 29.78 -10.14 -12.11
C VAL A 65 29.92 -9.53 -10.74
N LYS A 66 31.05 -9.85 -10.08
CA LYS A 66 31.44 -9.26 -8.79
C LYS A 66 32.52 -8.19 -9.03
N LEU A 67 32.26 -6.97 -8.55
CA LEU A 67 33.15 -5.82 -8.65
C LEU A 67 33.56 -5.43 -7.21
N ASN A 68 34.87 -5.50 -6.91
CA ASN A 68 35.35 -5.06 -5.60
C ASN A 68 35.27 -3.53 -5.48
N ALA A 69 34.81 -3.02 -4.35
CA ALA A 69 34.56 -1.58 -4.19
C ALA A 69 35.84 -0.75 -4.38
N GLU A 70 37.02 -1.22 -3.91
CA GLU A 70 38.29 -0.55 -4.06
C GLU A 70 38.79 -0.46 -5.50
N GLY A 71 38.25 -1.28 -6.41
CA GLY A 71 38.58 -1.24 -7.85
C GLY A 71 37.88 -0.13 -8.62
N GLY A 72 37.02 0.64 -7.97
CA GLY A 72 36.26 1.72 -8.58
C GLY A 72 37.00 3.07 -8.63
N THR A 73 36.31 4.05 -9.19
CA THR A 73 36.73 5.46 -9.17
C THR A 73 35.95 6.21 -8.11
N PHE A 74 36.64 7.01 -7.31
CA PHE A 74 36.07 7.71 -6.19
C PHE A 74 36.02 9.22 -6.39
N THR A 75 34.99 9.85 -5.82
CA THR A 75 34.92 11.31 -5.69
C THR A 75 34.78 11.67 -4.21
N GLY A 76 35.68 12.55 -3.73
CA GLY A 76 35.78 12.88 -2.31
C GLY A 76 36.96 12.18 -1.64
N ASN A 77 37.09 12.34 -0.32
CA ASN A 77 38.15 11.73 0.49
C ASN A 77 37.70 10.35 0.98
N VAL A 78 37.80 9.36 0.10
CA VAL A 78 37.43 7.98 0.42
C VAL A 78 38.53 7.33 1.25
N ARG A 79 38.12 6.59 2.29
CA ARG A 79 38.99 5.77 3.12
C ARG A 79 38.93 4.33 2.67
N THR A 80 40.08 3.72 2.47
CA THR A 80 40.19 2.26 2.43
C THR A 80 40.54 1.80 3.83
N ASP A 81 39.71 1.00 4.44
CA ASP A 81 39.85 0.56 5.82
C ASP A 81 39.75 -0.96 5.92
N GLY A 82 40.64 -1.56 6.70
CA GLY A 82 40.60 -2.98 7.01
C GLY A 82 40.79 -3.95 5.84
N ASP A 83 40.64 -5.19 6.17
CA ASP A 83 40.67 -6.35 5.28
C ASP A 83 39.39 -7.16 5.54
N HIS A 84 38.60 -7.36 4.50
CA HIS A 84 37.45 -8.26 4.54
C HIS A 84 37.60 -9.31 3.44
N ASP A 85 37.60 -10.59 3.80
CA ASP A 85 37.82 -11.74 2.90
C ASP A 85 39.16 -11.66 2.11
N GLY A 86 40.23 -11.07 2.68
CA GLY A 86 41.53 -10.90 2.02
C GLY A 86 41.57 -9.76 1.01
N LYS A 87 40.57 -8.86 1.01
CA LYS A 87 40.42 -7.69 0.16
C LYS A 87 40.01 -6.49 0.98
N GLY A 88 40.40 -5.31 0.52
CA GLY A 88 39.98 -4.08 1.16
C GLY A 88 38.53 -3.74 0.92
N TYR A 89 37.97 -2.91 1.78
CA TYR A 89 36.68 -2.25 1.57
C TYR A 89 36.88 -0.73 1.65
N ILE A 90 35.91 0.02 1.18
CA ILE A 90 35.95 1.48 1.19
C ILE A 90 34.91 2.03 2.14
N VAL A 91 35.19 3.21 2.73
CA VAL A 91 34.24 3.95 3.53
C VAL A 91 33.90 5.26 2.82
N LEU A 92 32.63 5.46 2.56
CA LEU A 92 32.07 6.64 1.95
C LEU A 92 31.26 7.42 2.99
N ASP A 93 31.56 8.69 3.15
CA ASP A 93 30.79 9.63 3.95
C ASP A 93 29.78 10.38 3.04
N GLU A 94 28.85 11.13 3.65
CA GLU A 94 27.84 11.88 2.93
C GLU A 94 28.41 12.79 1.83
N GLY A 95 27.81 12.75 0.66
CA GLY A 95 28.27 13.45 -0.55
C GLY A 95 29.36 12.73 -1.35
N MET A 96 29.98 11.67 -0.80
CA MET A 96 30.99 10.88 -1.52
C MET A 96 30.34 9.86 -2.47
N LYS A 97 31.12 9.46 -3.49
CA LYS A 97 30.66 8.58 -4.57
C LYS A 97 31.69 7.54 -4.90
N LEU A 98 31.19 6.34 -5.22
CA LEU A 98 31.92 5.27 -5.90
C LEU A 98 31.34 5.11 -7.30
N GLN A 99 32.18 4.96 -8.32
CA GLN A 99 31.77 4.65 -9.69
C GLN A 99 32.46 3.40 -10.19
N HIS A 100 31.69 2.51 -10.78
CA HIS A 100 32.19 1.34 -11.49
C HIS A 100 31.66 1.30 -12.91
N ILE A 101 32.53 0.93 -13.86
CA ILE A 101 32.11 0.54 -15.19
C ILE A 101 31.73 -0.92 -15.14
N VAL A 102 30.50 -1.23 -15.52
CA VAL A 102 30.03 -2.59 -15.77
C VAL A 102 29.72 -2.75 -17.24
N SER A 103 30.13 -3.86 -17.84
CA SER A 103 29.76 -4.20 -19.22
C SER A 103 28.89 -5.44 -19.19
N VAL A 104 27.64 -5.28 -19.57
CA VAL A 104 26.66 -6.37 -19.62
C VAL A 104 26.52 -6.88 -21.05
N ASP A 105 26.23 -8.16 -21.21
CA ASP A 105 26.17 -8.85 -22.49
C ASP A 105 24.79 -8.75 -23.17
N ALA A 106 23.76 -8.44 -22.41
CA ALA A 106 22.39 -8.37 -22.91
C ALA A 106 21.64 -7.14 -22.38
N SER A 107 20.70 -6.63 -23.19
CA SER A 107 19.77 -5.57 -22.78
C SER A 107 18.62 -6.18 -22.01
N GLN A 108 18.69 -6.14 -20.68
CA GLN A 108 17.70 -6.76 -19.79
C GLN A 108 17.69 -6.08 -18.42
N HIS A 109 16.88 -6.60 -17.51
CA HIS A 109 16.88 -6.16 -16.13
C HIS A 109 17.91 -6.93 -15.30
N TYR A 110 18.56 -6.21 -14.41
CA TYR A 110 19.60 -6.71 -13.52
C TYR A 110 19.23 -6.43 -12.05
N ARG A 111 19.67 -7.30 -11.18
CA ARG A 111 19.74 -7.07 -9.73
C ARG A 111 21.13 -6.53 -9.42
N ILE A 112 21.20 -5.36 -8.79
CA ILE A 112 22.44 -4.74 -8.37
C ILE A 112 22.47 -4.76 -6.86
N SER A 113 23.35 -5.60 -6.30
CA SER A 113 23.51 -5.77 -4.85
C SER A 113 24.83 -5.15 -4.39
N ILE A 114 24.86 -4.65 -3.17
CA ILE A 114 26.07 -4.19 -2.49
C ILE A 114 26.27 -4.97 -1.19
N ALA A 115 27.49 -5.40 -0.92
CA ALA A 115 27.90 -5.83 0.40
C ALA A 115 28.30 -4.59 1.18
N ALA A 116 27.53 -4.24 2.20
CA ALA A 116 27.71 -2.98 2.91
C ALA A 116 27.47 -3.12 4.42
N HIS A 117 28.05 -2.16 5.17
CA HIS A 117 27.88 -2.01 6.59
C HIS A 117 27.83 -0.52 6.97
N SER A 118 27.13 -0.19 8.03
CA SER A 118 27.13 1.17 8.61
C SER A 118 26.96 1.13 10.11
N TYR A 119 27.80 1.85 10.85
CA TYR A 119 27.63 2.01 12.30
C TYR A 119 26.55 3.02 12.69
N SER A 120 26.26 3.99 11.84
CA SER A 120 25.30 5.08 12.11
C SER A 120 24.02 5.01 11.29
N GLY A 121 23.92 4.05 10.38
CA GLY A 121 22.93 4.04 9.31
C GLY A 121 23.35 4.91 8.12
N ALA A 122 22.98 4.48 6.93
CA ALA A 122 23.29 5.21 5.70
C ALA A 122 22.23 4.99 4.62
N VAL A 123 22.12 5.96 3.72
CA VAL A 123 21.36 5.84 2.47
C VAL A 123 22.31 6.04 1.30
N VAL A 124 22.43 5.02 0.45
CA VAL A 124 23.31 5.03 -0.72
C VAL A 124 22.43 5.01 -1.97
N ARG A 125 22.48 6.07 -2.76
CA ARG A 125 21.73 6.22 -4.02
C ARG A 125 22.47 5.51 -5.14
N LEU A 126 21.73 4.70 -5.92
CA LEU A 126 22.23 4.07 -7.14
C LEU A 126 21.79 4.88 -8.37
N LYS A 127 22.75 5.20 -9.23
CA LYS A 127 22.50 5.84 -10.52
C LYS A 127 23.20 5.08 -11.63
N THR A 128 22.57 5.04 -12.82
CA THR A 128 23.23 4.78 -14.10
C THR A 128 23.68 6.11 -14.72
N VAL A 129 24.24 6.08 -15.92
CA VAL A 129 24.61 7.31 -16.64
C VAL A 129 23.40 8.24 -16.82
N ASN A 130 22.22 7.67 -17.05
CA ASN A 130 21.05 8.43 -17.49
C ASN A 130 20.08 8.80 -16.37
N GLU A 131 20.01 8.01 -15.28
CA GLU A 131 18.96 8.19 -14.28
C GLU A 131 19.34 7.62 -12.89
N THR A 132 18.61 8.06 -11.88
CA THR A 132 18.58 7.42 -10.56
C THR A 132 17.66 6.21 -10.64
N VAL A 133 18.19 5.03 -10.31
CA VAL A 133 17.48 3.75 -10.44
C VAL A 133 17.07 3.13 -9.11
N GLY A 134 17.61 3.62 -7.99
CA GLY A 134 17.24 3.13 -6.67
C GLY A 134 18.09 3.69 -5.55
N ALA A 135 17.86 3.16 -4.34
CA ALA A 135 18.66 3.45 -3.17
C ALA A 135 18.75 2.23 -2.24
N TYR A 136 19.84 2.12 -1.53
CA TYR A 136 20.06 1.14 -0.48
C TYR A 136 19.91 1.82 0.88
N TYR A 137 19.06 1.26 1.73
CA TYR A 137 18.86 1.71 3.11
C TYR A 137 19.61 0.77 4.03
N ILE A 138 20.75 1.21 4.53
CA ILE A 138 21.65 0.42 5.36
C ILE A 138 21.36 0.80 6.81
N PRO A 139 20.81 -0.11 7.63
CA PRO A 139 20.53 0.18 9.03
C PRO A 139 21.82 0.35 9.83
N ALA A 140 21.74 1.09 10.93
CA ALA A 140 22.82 1.15 11.89
C ALA A 140 23.04 -0.24 12.53
N SER A 141 24.30 -0.67 12.64
CA SER A 141 24.67 -1.94 13.24
C SER A 141 25.99 -1.81 14.01
N GLU A 142 26.04 -2.35 15.23
CA GLU A 142 27.27 -2.47 15.99
C GLU A 142 28.16 -3.64 15.53
N SER A 143 27.57 -4.61 14.82
CA SER A 143 28.32 -5.73 14.20
C SER A 143 29.13 -5.22 13.01
N PRO A 144 30.40 -5.57 12.87
CA PRO A 144 31.22 -5.21 11.72
C PRO A 144 30.93 -6.05 10.47
N GLU A 145 29.90 -6.91 10.50
CA GLU A 145 29.58 -7.82 9.40
C GLU A 145 28.92 -7.08 8.22
N PHE A 146 29.39 -7.38 7.02
CA PHE A 146 28.81 -6.88 5.79
C PHE A 146 27.54 -7.66 5.43
N THR A 147 26.47 -6.94 5.12
CA THR A 147 25.18 -7.48 4.72
C THR A 147 24.90 -7.10 3.28
N MET A 148 24.20 -7.98 2.55
CA MET A 148 23.80 -7.71 1.17
C MET A 148 22.52 -6.88 1.13
N PHE A 149 22.58 -5.77 0.40
CA PHE A 149 21.44 -4.94 0.05
C PHE A 149 21.28 -4.91 -1.45
N ALA A 150 20.05 -4.98 -1.97
CA ALA A 150 19.79 -5.09 -3.41
C ALA A 150 18.81 -4.02 -3.91
N VAL A 151 19.05 -3.58 -5.14
CA VAL A 151 18.08 -2.90 -5.99
C VAL A 151 17.77 -3.83 -7.16
N ASP A 152 16.53 -4.25 -7.28
CA ASP A 152 16.06 -5.14 -8.32
C ASP A 152 15.56 -4.39 -9.55
N SER A 153 15.47 -5.12 -10.67
CA SER A 153 14.83 -4.64 -11.93
C SER A 153 15.46 -3.38 -12.51
N VAL A 154 16.77 -3.20 -12.34
CA VAL A 154 17.52 -2.11 -12.97
C VAL A 154 17.76 -2.47 -14.44
N TYR A 155 17.21 -1.68 -15.38
CA TYR A 155 17.44 -1.92 -16.80
C TYR A 155 18.82 -1.38 -17.20
N LEU A 156 19.64 -2.25 -17.79
CA LEU A 156 20.90 -1.89 -18.47
C LEU A 156 20.84 -2.35 -19.92
N SER A 157 21.34 -1.52 -20.83
CA SER A 157 21.51 -1.89 -22.23
C SER A 157 22.80 -2.68 -22.41
N ALA A 158 22.83 -3.63 -23.35
CA ALA A 158 24.04 -4.36 -23.70
C ALA A 158 25.22 -3.40 -23.96
N GLY A 159 26.37 -3.71 -23.40
CA GLY A 159 27.56 -2.88 -23.45
C GLY A 159 27.93 -2.24 -22.09
N PRO A 160 28.83 -1.23 -22.12
CA PRO A 160 29.29 -0.59 -20.91
C PRO A 160 28.29 0.44 -20.36
N ASP A 161 28.09 0.44 -19.03
CA ASP A 161 27.40 1.48 -18.28
C ASP A 161 28.24 1.89 -17.07
N ILE A 162 27.96 3.04 -16.48
CA ILE A 162 28.60 3.52 -15.26
C ILE A 162 27.59 3.47 -14.11
N LEU A 163 27.83 2.58 -13.17
CA LEU A 163 27.07 2.53 -11.93
C LEU A 163 27.70 3.52 -10.92
N THR A 164 26.91 4.44 -10.41
CA THR A 164 27.32 5.40 -9.40
C THR A 164 26.59 5.15 -8.09
N PHE A 165 27.34 4.93 -7.04
CA PHE A 165 26.86 4.75 -5.66
C PHE A 165 27.21 6.03 -4.88
N GLU A 166 26.21 6.82 -4.54
CA GLU A 166 26.35 8.11 -3.87
C GLU A 166 25.75 8.03 -2.46
N VAL A 167 26.55 8.27 -1.43
CA VAL A 167 26.02 8.38 -0.06
C VAL A 167 25.31 9.72 0.08
N ILE A 168 24.00 9.66 0.30
CA ILE A 168 23.14 10.86 0.46
C ILE A 168 22.79 11.14 1.91
N GLN A 169 23.06 10.19 2.80
CA GLN A 169 22.91 10.33 4.25
C GLN A 169 23.81 9.35 4.97
N GLY A 170 24.48 9.81 6.03
CA GLY A 170 25.28 8.98 6.91
C GLY A 170 26.65 8.59 6.33
N SER A 171 27.16 7.43 6.73
CA SER A 171 28.43 6.86 6.28
C SER A 171 28.30 5.35 6.09
N ALA A 172 28.78 4.83 4.96
CA ALA A 172 28.70 3.42 4.61
C ALA A 172 30.06 2.84 4.25
N ALA A 173 30.38 1.66 4.79
CA ALA A 173 31.45 0.80 4.32
C ALA A 173 30.91 -0.10 3.22
N LEU A 174 31.60 -0.18 2.09
CA LEU A 174 31.25 -1.00 0.91
C LEU A 174 32.42 -1.94 0.60
N ASP A 175 32.12 -3.23 0.50
CA ASP A 175 33.11 -4.26 0.17
C ASP A 175 33.07 -4.58 -1.34
N TYR A 176 31.94 -5.01 -1.86
CA TYR A 176 31.79 -5.31 -3.27
C TYR A 176 30.38 -5.02 -3.78
N ILE A 177 30.28 -4.94 -5.10
CA ILE A 177 29.03 -4.87 -5.87
C ILE A 177 28.86 -6.18 -6.62
N LEU A 178 27.65 -6.72 -6.62
CA LEU A 178 27.27 -7.88 -7.43
C LEU A 178 26.20 -7.44 -8.42
N VAL A 179 26.44 -7.65 -9.70
CA VAL A 179 25.48 -7.40 -10.78
C VAL A 179 25.08 -8.73 -11.37
N GLU A 180 23.80 -9.08 -11.28
CA GLU A 180 23.25 -10.36 -11.71
C GLU A 180 22.03 -10.16 -12.58
N SER A 181 21.77 -11.06 -13.53
CA SER A 181 20.50 -11.09 -14.25
C SER A 181 19.33 -11.16 -13.30
N SER A 182 18.32 -10.33 -13.52
CA SER A 182 17.09 -10.31 -12.72
C SER A 182 15.92 -10.80 -13.57
N SER A 183 15.17 -11.76 -13.03
CA SER A 183 13.90 -12.14 -13.65
C SER A 183 12.87 -11.04 -13.39
N VAL A 184 12.39 -10.41 -14.45
CA VAL A 184 11.19 -9.56 -14.34
C VAL A 184 9.98 -10.48 -14.29
N PRO A 185 9.06 -10.29 -13.34
CA PRO A 185 7.82 -11.05 -13.34
C PRO A 185 7.10 -10.90 -14.68
N GLU A 186 6.59 -11.99 -15.22
CA GLU A 186 5.80 -11.96 -16.45
C GLU A 186 4.59 -11.03 -16.30
N ASN A 187 4.17 -10.39 -17.40
CA ASN A 187 2.99 -9.50 -17.38
C ASN A 187 1.72 -10.17 -16.84
N SER A 188 1.63 -11.50 -16.93
CA SER A 188 0.56 -12.30 -16.34
C SER A 188 0.45 -12.15 -14.81
N CYS A 189 1.57 -11.92 -14.11
CA CYS A 189 1.60 -11.69 -12.67
C CYS A 189 0.89 -10.38 -12.26
N TYR A 190 0.74 -9.44 -13.20
CA TYR A 190 0.07 -8.17 -12.97
C TYR A 190 -1.38 -8.15 -13.49
N TYR A 191 -1.88 -9.30 -13.91
CA TYR A 191 -3.28 -9.40 -14.32
C TYR A 191 -4.18 -9.40 -13.09
N VAL A 192 -5.06 -8.40 -13.01
CA VAL A 192 -6.10 -8.32 -11.99
C VAL A 192 -7.45 -8.12 -12.65
N SER A 193 -8.47 -8.82 -12.14
CA SER A 193 -9.83 -8.70 -12.65
C SER A 193 -10.42 -7.32 -12.33
N GLY A 194 -10.96 -6.65 -13.34
CA GLY A 194 -11.75 -5.43 -13.16
C GLY A 194 -13.17 -5.69 -12.60
N SER A 195 -13.59 -6.96 -12.45
CA SER A 195 -14.92 -7.29 -11.93
C SER A 195 -15.01 -7.11 -10.41
N CYS A 196 -16.19 -6.74 -9.93
CA CYS A 196 -16.50 -6.67 -8.51
C CYS A 196 -17.29 -7.91 -8.08
N VAL A 197 -17.19 -8.28 -6.80
CA VAL A 197 -17.90 -9.43 -6.22
C VAL A 197 -19.40 -9.13 -6.10
N GLY A 198 -19.79 -7.89 -5.82
CA GLY A 198 -21.19 -7.50 -5.64
C GLY A 198 -21.92 -7.36 -6.97
N SER A 199 -23.10 -7.99 -7.08
CA SER A 199 -23.97 -7.90 -8.26
C SER A 199 -24.61 -6.51 -8.47
N SER A 200 -24.62 -5.67 -7.43
CA SER A 200 -25.21 -4.31 -7.43
C SER A 200 -24.17 -3.20 -7.31
N THR A 201 -22.93 -3.46 -7.75
CA THR A 201 -21.85 -2.47 -7.68
C THR A 201 -22.15 -1.28 -8.60
N SER A 202 -21.97 -0.05 -8.08
CA SER A 202 -22.21 1.18 -8.84
C SER A 202 -21.24 1.34 -10.01
N VAL A 203 -21.66 2.05 -11.05
CA VAL A 203 -20.82 2.33 -12.23
C VAL A 203 -19.55 3.06 -11.85
N VAL A 204 -19.59 3.99 -10.90
CA VAL A 204 -18.42 4.75 -10.44
C VAL A 204 -17.43 3.85 -9.69
N THR A 205 -17.91 2.90 -8.88
CA THR A 205 -17.05 1.91 -8.20
C THR A 205 -16.39 0.96 -9.20
N LEU A 206 -17.13 0.50 -10.21
CA LEU A 206 -16.57 -0.28 -11.32
C LEU A 206 -15.52 0.52 -12.08
N GLY A 207 -15.76 1.81 -12.32
CA GLY A 207 -14.82 2.73 -12.97
C GLY A 207 -13.52 2.87 -12.18
N LEU A 208 -13.60 3.09 -10.87
CA LEU A 208 -12.40 3.15 -10.02
C LEU A 208 -11.64 1.83 -10.02
N LYS A 209 -12.34 0.70 -9.83
CA LYS A 209 -11.68 -0.62 -9.86
C LYS A 209 -11.00 -0.89 -11.19
N LYS A 210 -11.66 -0.57 -12.31
CA LYS A 210 -11.07 -0.70 -13.64
C LYS A 210 -9.84 0.19 -13.78
N PHE A 211 -9.89 1.44 -13.35
CA PHE A 211 -8.75 2.35 -13.36
C PHE A 211 -7.55 1.77 -12.58
N LEU A 212 -7.77 1.23 -11.38
CA LEU A 212 -6.73 0.60 -10.58
C LEU A 212 -6.15 -0.65 -11.28
N ALA A 213 -7.02 -1.51 -11.82
CA ALA A 213 -6.61 -2.72 -12.55
C ALA A 213 -5.82 -2.38 -13.82
N ASP A 214 -6.25 -1.40 -14.59
CA ASP A 214 -5.59 -0.98 -15.84
C ASP A 214 -4.18 -0.38 -15.58
N ASN A 215 -3.95 0.18 -14.38
CA ASN A 215 -2.67 0.77 -13.99
C ASN A 215 -1.78 -0.17 -13.16
N TYR A 216 -2.30 -1.30 -12.68
CA TYR A 216 -1.54 -2.25 -11.88
C TYR A 216 -0.34 -2.80 -12.68
N GLY A 217 0.84 -2.81 -12.05
CA GLY A 217 2.09 -3.21 -12.70
C GLY A 217 2.64 -2.23 -13.74
N LYS A 218 1.97 -1.10 -14.00
CA LYS A 218 2.36 -0.11 -15.01
C LYS A 218 2.70 1.26 -14.42
N ARG A 219 2.02 1.68 -13.37
CA ARG A 219 2.14 3.01 -12.77
C ARG A 219 1.99 2.94 -11.27
N VAL A 220 2.66 3.86 -10.57
CA VAL A 220 2.45 4.12 -9.14
C VAL A 220 1.47 5.29 -9.02
N ILE A 221 0.37 5.07 -8.31
CA ILE A 221 -0.60 6.11 -7.98
C ILE A 221 -0.16 6.73 -6.66
N ALA A 222 0.29 7.99 -6.69
CA ALA A 222 0.72 8.69 -5.49
C ALA A 222 -0.49 9.01 -4.60
N GLY A 223 -0.38 8.66 -3.32
CA GLY A 223 -1.37 8.97 -2.29
C GLY A 223 -0.71 9.61 -1.08
N GLN A 224 -1.52 10.27 -0.24
CA GLN A 224 -1.11 10.84 1.04
C GLN A 224 -2.10 10.44 2.12
N THR A 225 -1.59 9.87 3.21
CA THR A 225 -2.34 9.73 4.46
C THR A 225 -2.35 11.07 5.18
N VAL A 226 -3.51 11.48 5.65
CA VAL A 226 -3.71 12.78 6.29
C VAL A 226 -4.03 12.63 7.77
N THR A 227 -3.71 13.67 8.53
CA THR A 227 -4.22 13.82 9.89
C THR A 227 -5.75 13.96 9.85
N PRO A 228 -6.52 13.22 10.67
CA PRO A 228 -7.97 13.26 10.64
C PRO A 228 -8.54 14.69 10.71
N GLY A 229 -9.40 14.99 9.73
CA GLY A 229 -10.04 16.31 9.60
C GLY A 229 -9.15 17.41 8.99
N SER A 230 -7.99 17.06 8.43
CA SER A 230 -7.04 18.02 7.85
C SER A 230 -6.61 17.60 6.44
N ASN A 231 -6.14 18.57 5.64
CA ASN A 231 -5.44 18.33 4.36
C ASN A 231 -4.04 18.98 4.37
N ALA A 232 -3.53 19.34 5.57
CA ALA A 232 -2.29 20.10 5.70
C ALA A 232 -1.08 19.42 5.04
N GLU A 233 -1.02 18.09 5.07
CA GLU A 233 0.04 17.30 4.43
C GLU A 233 -0.04 17.41 2.90
N ILE A 234 -1.24 17.33 2.35
CA ILE A 234 -1.48 17.44 0.89
C ILE A 234 -1.17 18.89 0.44
N ASP A 235 -1.60 19.88 1.21
CA ASP A 235 -1.33 21.30 0.92
C ASP A 235 0.18 21.57 0.94
N ALA A 236 0.91 20.99 1.89
CA ALA A 236 2.36 21.10 1.95
C ALA A 236 3.02 20.47 0.72
N ILE A 237 2.64 19.26 0.34
CA ILE A 237 3.15 18.58 -0.87
C ILE A 237 2.86 19.43 -2.10
N THR A 238 1.64 19.92 -2.25
CA THR A 238 1.23 20.71 -3.41
C THR A 238 2.02 22.01 -3.50
N ARG A 239 2.23 22.69 -2.36
CA ARG A 239 3.03 23.93 -2.30
C ARG A 239 4.50 23.70 -2.68
N GLU A 240 5.11 22.62 -2.18
CA GLU A 240 6.54 22.36 -2.39
C GLU A 240 6.84 21.78 -3.77
N THR A 241 5.88 21.02 -4.35
CA THR A 241 6.13 20.29 -5.61
C THR A 241 5.36 20.83 -6.81
N GLY A 242 4.35 21.67 -6.58
CA GLY A 242 3.40 22.07 -7.63
C GLY A 242 2.48 20.94 -8.10
N ARG A 243 2.46 19.80 -7.41
CA ARG A 243 1.68 18.59 -7.79
C ARG A 243 0.88 18.10 -6.60
N THR A 244 -0.37 17.72 -6.87
CA THR A 244 -1.29 17.17 -5.87
C THR A 244 -1.31 15.64 -5.97
N PRO A 245 -1.25 14.89 -4.84
CA PRO A 245 -1.45 13.44 -4.85
C PRO A 245 -2.79 13.05 -5.46
N ALA A 246 -2.87 11.89 -6.10
CA ALA A 246 -4.12 11.42 -6.71
C ALA A 246 -5.09 10.83 -5.67
N MET A 247 -4.57 10.32 -4.55
CA MET A 247 -5.35 9.66 -3.51
C MET A 247 -5.14 10.31 -2.16
N ARG A 248 -6.24 10.53 -1.44
CA ARG A 248 -6.28 10.94 -0.05
C ARG A 248 -6.71 9.76 0.80
N THR A 249 -5.91 9.38 1.78
CA THR A 249 -6.25 8.35 2.77
C THR A 249 -6.51 8.99 4.12
N GLY A 250 -7.73 8.91 4.59
CA GLY A 250 -8.15 9.31 5.92
C GLY A 250 -8.36 8.11 6.85
N ASP A 251 -8.91 8.37 8.03
CA ASP A 251 -9.20 7.34 9.02
C ASP A 251 -10.59 7.54 9.63
N LEU A 252 -11.35 6.45 9.76
CA LEU A 252 -12.65 6.46 10.41
C LEU A 252 -12.59 6.24 11.94
N MET A 253 -11.40 6.28 12.53
CA MET A 253 -11.18 6.00 13.95
C MET A 253 -12.07 6.80 14.89
N PHE A 254 -12.42 8.04 14.52
CA PHE A 254 -13.28 8.93 15.33
C PHE A 254 -14.75 8.88 14.94
N CYS A 255 -15.13 8.05 13.96
CA CYS A 255 -16.48 8.03 13.39
C CYS A 255 -17.42 7.01 14.07
N THR A 256 -16.99 6.32 15.12
CA THR A 256 -17.73 5.23 15.76
C THR A 256 -18.13 5.55 17.19
N PRO A 257 -19.26 4.98 17.70
CA PRO A 257 -19.73 5.19 19.07
C PRO A 257 -18.68 4.89 20.14
N SER A 258 -17.82 3.92 19.92
CA SER A 258 -16.72 3.57 20.84
C SER A 258 -15.73 4.73 21.08
N LYS A 259 -15.78 5.80 20.25
CA LYS A 259 -14.90 6.97 20.34
C LYS A 259 -15.59 8.33 20.27
N TYR A 260 -16.89 8.41 20.20
CA TYR A 260 -17.59 9.70 19.98
C TYR A 260 -17.34 10.78 21.05
N GLU A 261 -17.04 10.41 22.27
CA GLU A 261 -16.88 11.38 23.35
C GLU A 261 -15.69 12.31 23.07
N GLY A 262 -16.00 13.62 22.86
CA GLY A 262 -15.01 14.67 22.59
C GLY A 262 -14.35 14.62 21.19
N THR A 263 -14.78 13.72 20.28
CA THR A 263 -14.11 13.54 18.99
C THR A 263 -15.02 13.73 17.77
N LYS A 264 -16.31 14.03 17.99
CA LYS A 264 -17.29 14.16 16.88
C LYS A 264 -16.90 15.23 15.87
N GLU A 265 -16.29 16.33 16.28
CA GLU A 265 -15.83 17.38 15.39
C GLU A 265 -14.74 16.89 14.43
N TYR A 266 -13.81 16.05 14.91
CA TYR A 266 -12.78 15.45 14.05
C TYR A 266 -13.41 14.50 13.02
N ALA A 267 -14.41 13.71 13.43
CA ALA A 267 -15.15 12.83 12.54
C ALA A 267 -15.90 13.61 11.45
N ASP A 268 -16.60 14.65 11.83
CA ASP A 268 -17.38 15.47 10.89
C ASP A 268 -16.46 16.21 9.90
N ASN A 269 -15.32 16.74 10.36
CA ASN A 269 -14.31 17.39 9.51
C ASN A 269 -13.63 16.40 8.56
N GLU A 270 -13.33 15.17 9.02
CA GLU A 270 -12.73 14.15 8.18
C GLU A 270 -13.65 13.74 7.03
N VAL A 271 -14.92 13.51 7.33
CA VAL A 271 -15.92 13.15 6.33
C VAL A 271 -16.14 14.32 5.34
N ALA A 272 -16.19 15.55 5.82
CA ALA A 272 -16.36 16.73 4.97
C ALA A 272 -15.17 16.94 4.02
N ALA A 273 -13.93 16.85 4.54
CA ALA A 273 -12.71 16.98 3.74
C ALA A 273 -12.60 15.89 2.67
N ALA A 274 -12.95 14.65 3.02
CA ALA A 274 -12.92 13.54 2.08
C ALA A 274 -14.02 13.62 1.01
N LEU A 275 -15.23 14.10 1.36
CA LEU A 275 -16.29 14.36 0.39
C LEU A 275 -15.88 15.45 -0.61
N GLU A 276 -15.30 16.55 -0.12
CA GLU A 276 -14.77 17.61 -0.98
C GLU A 276 -13.70 17.08 -1.93
N TRP A 277 -12.76 16.26 -1.41
CA TRP A 277 -11.74 15.61 -2.22
C TRP A 277 -12.33 14.75 -3.35
N GLY A 278 -13.32 13.91 -3.02
CA GLY A 278 -14.01 13.07 -4.00
C GLY A 278 -14.81 13.85 -5.04
N ARG A 279 -15.48 14.95 -4.65
CA ARG A 279 -16.18 15.85 -5.58
C ARG A 279 -15.26 16.51 -6.58
N ASN A 280 -14.01 16.77 -6.19
CA ASN A 280 -12.95 17.31 -7.05
C ASN A 280 -12.24 16.23 -7.90
N GLY A 281 -12.75 15.00 -7.92
CA GLY A 281 -12.23 13.89 -8.75
C GLY A 281 -11.05 13.13 -8.16
N GLY A 282 -10.67 13.41 -6.91
CA GLY A 282 -9.65 12.66 -6.20
C GLY A 282 -10.12 11.29 -5.74
N ILE A 283 -9.20 10.33 -5.62
CA ILE A 283 -9.49 9.01 -5.07
C ILE A 283 -9.58 9.12 -3.55
N VAL A 284 -10.70 8.67 -2.99
CA VAL A 284 -10.92 8.62 -1.54
C VAL A 284 -10.57 7.24 -1.02
N SER A 285 -9.74 7.19 0.01
CA SER A 285 -9.42 5.99 0.77
C SER A 285 -9.62 6.23 2.26
N PHE A 286 -10.10 5.22 2.97
CA PHE A 286 -10.19 5.21 4.42
C PHE A 286 -9.58 3.94 5.00
N GLY A 287 -8.70 4.10 5.99
CA GLY A 287 -8.44 3.12 7.02
C GLY A 287 -9.50 3.22 8.12
N TRP A 288 -9.56 2.23 8.94
CA TRP A 288 -10.34 2.28 10.18
C TRP A 288 -9.56 1.60 11.31
N HIS A 289 -8.79 2.41 12.04
CA HIS A 289 -8.21 1.99 13.31
C HIS A 289 -9.33 1.98 14.35
N TRP A 290 -9.83 0.80 14.60
CA TRP A 290 -11.05 0.58 15.35
C TRP A 290 -10.78 0.60 16.85
N TYR A 291 -11.34 1.59 17.55
CA TYR A 291 -11.32 1.63 19.01
C TYR A 291 -12.10 0.46 19.60
N ALA A 292 -11.61 -0.06 20.74
CA ALA A 292 -12.23 -1.19 21.40
C ALA A 292 -13.74 -0.97 21.65
N PRO A 293 -14.61 -1.84 21.13
CA PRO A 293 -16.06 -1.72 21.31
C PRO A 293 -16.50 -2.19 22.71
N GLU A 294 -15.92 -1.60 23.74
CA GLU A 294 -16.25 -1.78 25.16
C GLU A 294 -16.55 -0.44 25.84
N GLY A 295 -16.77 0.64 25.05
CA GLY A 295 -17.06 1.97 25.55
C GLY A 295 -15.84 2.71 26.12
N LYS A 296 -14.63 2.18 25.94
CA LYS A 296 -13.37 2.83 26.28
C LYS A 296 -12.71 3.39 25.05
N SER A 297 -11.88 4.41 25.24
CA SER A 297 -11.35 5.20 24.14
C SER A 297 -9.93 4.79 23.73
N ASP A 298 -9.67 3.50 23.63
CA ASP A 298 -8.38 3.02 23.15
C ASP A 298 -8.50 1.94 22.08
N TYR A 299 -7.54 1.90 21.16
CA TYR A 299 -7.48 0.88 20.11
C TYR A 299 -6.31 -0.10 20.29
N TYR A 300 -5.41 0.17 21.25
CA TYR A 300 -4.33 -0.76 21.58
C TYR A 300 -4.79 -1.87 22.51
N ALA A 301 -4.29 -3.07 22.25
CA ALA A 301 -4.66 -4.26 23.03
C ALA A 301 -4.18 -4.24 24.48
N ASP A 302 -3.04 -3.58 24.75
CA ASP A 302 -2.46 -3.48 26.10
C ASP A 302 -3.24 -2.55 27.05
N THR A 303 -4.05 -1.65 26.48
CA THR A 303 -4.88 -0.68 27.23
C THR A 303 -6.37 -1.01 27.17
N SER A 304 -6.75 -2.10 26.50
CA SER A 304 -8.12 -2.58 26.33
C SER A 304 -8.29 -3.97 26.93
N THR A 305 -9.49 -4.26 27.41
CA THR A 305 -9.91 -5.61 27.83
C THR A 305 -10.77 -6.31 26.76
N PHE A 306 -10.98 -5.66 25.60
CA PHE A 306 -11.78 -6.21 24.54
C PHE A 306 -11.10 -7.43 23.90
N VAL A 307 -11.87 -8.50 23.73
CA VAL A 307 -11.46 -9.70 23.00
C VAL A 307 -12.48 -9.95 21.90
N LEU A 308 -12.06 -9.93 20.65
CA LEU A 308 -12.95 -10.11 19.51
C LEU A 308 -13.73 -11.43 19.58
N GLY A 309 -13.11 -12.49 20.09
CA GLY A 309 -13.77 -13.78 20.31
C GLY A 309 -15.01 -13.72 21.20
N ASP A 310 -15.04 -12.80 22.17
CA ASP A 310 -16.18 -12.62 23.09
C ASP A 310 -17.34 -11.84 22.42
N ALA A 311 -17.05 -11.12 21.35
CA ALA A 311 -18.03 -10.36 20.57
C ALA A 311 -18.62 -11.16 19.40
N VAL A 312 -18.03 -12.31 19.04
CA VAL A 312 -18.51 -13.18 17.96
C VAL A 312 -19.67 -14.06 18.45
N THR A 313 -20.65 -14.28 17.61
CA THR A 313 -21.79 -15.18 17.87
C THR A 313 -22.05 -16.05 16.63
N ASP A 314 -22.49 -17.27 16.83
CA ASP A 314 -22.94 -18.22 15.80
C ASP A 314 -24.36 -17.94 15.29
N ARG A 315 -25.03 -16.93 15.86
CA ARG A 315 -26.37 -16.55 15.48
C ARG A 315 -26.36 -15.62 14.28
N ASP A 316 -27.26 -15.83 13.36
CA ASP A 316 -27.52 -14.86 12.28
C ASP A 316 -28.28 -13.65 12.85
N ILE A 317 -27.51 -12.61 13.16
CA ILE A 317 -27.98 -11.31 13.65
C ILE A 317 -27.85 -10.20 12.60
N SER A 318 -27.52 -10.55 11.36
CA SER A 318 -27.26 -9.59 10.28
C SER A 318 -28.47 -8.70 9.96
N MET A 319 -29.68 -9.19 10.22
CA MET A 319 -30.93 -8.48 9.98
C MET A 319 -31.63 -7.99 11.24
N ALA A 320 -31.03 -8.25 12.43
CA ALA A 320 -31.60 -7.85 13.69
C ALA A 320 -31.66 -6.31 13.83
N ASP A 321 -32.76 -5.79 14.33
CA ASP A 321 -32.87 -4.39 14.69
C ASP A 321 -32.41 -4.15 16.14
N ASP A 322 -32.38 -2.90 16.57
CA ASP A 322 -31.87 -2.53 17.89
C ASP A 322 -32.70 -3.13 19.03
N GLU A 323 -34.03 -3.33 18.85
CA GLU A 323 -34.92 -3.93 19.86
C GLU A 323 -34.68 -5.43 19.93
N GLU A 324 -34.48 -6.09 18.82
CA GLU A 324 -34.13 -7.50 18.76
C GLU A 324 -32.74 -7.77 19.35
N LEU A 325 -31.72 -6.95 19.02
CA LEU A 325 -30.37 -7.05 19.61
C LEU A 325 -30.42 -6.87 21.15
N LYS A 326 -31.22 -5.91 21.63
CA LYS A 326 -31.39 -5.70 23.04
C LYS A 326 -32.06 -6.92 23.74
N THR A 327 -33.08 -7.49 23.12
CA THR A 327 -33.74 -8.69 23.62
C THR A 327 -32.78 -9.87 23.68
N LEU A 328 -31.97 -10.07 22.66
CA LEU A 328 -30.96 -11.13 22.59
C LEU A 328 -29.88 -10.92 23.66
N GLN A 329 -29.46 -9.69 23.89
CA GLN A 329 -28.50 -9.36 24.94
C GLN A 329 -29.08 -9.59 26.34
N GLU A 330 -30.29 -9.10 26.62
CA GLU A 330 -30.96 -9.28 27.93
C GLU A 330 -31.21 -10.75 28.26
N SER A 331 -31.41 -11.59 27.26
CA SER A 331 -31.56 -13.05 27.42
C SER A 331 -30.21 -13.80 27.48
N GLY A 332 -29.08 -13.11 27.40
CA GLY A 332 -27.74 -13.71 27.46
C GLY A 332 -27.34 -14.53 26.22
N LEU A 333 -28.05 -14.33 25.10
CA LEU A 333 -27.79 -15.03 23.84
C LEU A 333 -26.71 -14.39 22.98
N ILE A 334 -26.43 -13.11 23.21
CA ILE A 334 -25.29 -12.37 22.67
C ILE A 334 -24.66 -11.51 23.76
N SER A 335 -23.38 -11.18 23.60
CA SER A 335 -22.67 -10.34 24.58
C SER A 335 -22.99 -8.85 24.39
N GLU A 336 -22.67 -8.03 25.38
CA GLU A 336 -22.70 -6.57 25.26
C GLU A 336 -21.69 -6.11 24.21
N GLN A 337 -20.54 -6.76 24.15
CA GLN A 337 -19.49 -6.47 23.16
C GLN A 337 -19.96 -6.73 21.74
N THR A 338 -20.80 -7.76 21.49
CA THR A 338 -21.45 -8.00 20.21
C THR A 338 -22.31 -6.80 19.78
N VAL A 339 -23.10 -6.26 20.71
CA VAL A 339 -23.99 -5.11 20.44
C VAL A 339 -23.17 -3.86 20.15
N LEU A 340 -22.11 -3.59 20.91
CA LEU A 340 -21.22 -2.44 20.68
C LEU A 340 -20.48 -2.55 19.34
N LEU A 341 -19.99 -3.76 19.01
CA LEU A 341 -19.34 -4.04 17.73
C LEU A 341 -20.26 -3.72 16.55
N LEU A 342 -21.52 -4.17 16.61
CA LEU A 342 -22.51 -3.89 15.56
C LEU A 342 -22.87 -2.41 15.45
N LYS A 343 -22.92 -1.69 16.55
CA LYS A 343 -23.15 -0.24 16.54
C LYS A 343 -22.01 0.53 15.85
N ASP A 344 -20.78 0.12 16.09
CA ASP A 344 -19.63 0.71 15.41
C ASP A 344 -19.65 0.41 13.91
N ILE A 345 -19.98 -0.82 13.51
CA ILE A 345 -20.15 -1.20 12.10
C ILE A 345 -21.26 -0.38 11.43
N ASP A 346 -22.40 -0.22 12.08
CA ASP A 346 -23.50 0.59 11.57
C ASP A 346 -23.09 2.06 11.37
N ALA A 347 -22.35 2.63 12.33
CA ALA A 347 -21.86 3.99 12.25
C ALA A 347 -20.85 4.18 11.09
N ALA A 348 -19.92 3.26 10.91
CA ALA A 348 -19.00 3.28 9.79
C ALA A 348 -19.74 3.14 8.44
N ALA A 349 -20.74 2.26 8.38
CA ALA A 349 -21.59 2.10 7.21
C ALA A 349 -22.40 3.39 6.88
N GLU A 350 -22.85 4.12 7.91
CA GLU A 350 -23.52 5.42 7.72
C GLU A 350 -22.60 6.49 7.12
N VAL A 351 -21.33 6.49 7.52
CA VAL A 351 -20.33 7.37 6.91
C VAL A 351 -20.14 7.01 5.44
N LEU A 352 -19.90 5.73 5.12
CA LEU A 352 -19.69 5.28 3.74
C LEU A 352 -20.94 5.52 2.85
N ASP A 353 -22.13 5.49 3.45
CA ASP A 353 -23.39 5.75 2.75
C ASP A 353 -23.51 7.20 2.26
N LYS A 354 -22.85 8.17 2.94
CA LYS A 354 -22.78 9.56 2.47
C LYS A 354 -22.02 9.66 1.15
N PHE A 355 -20.91 8.94 1.01
CA PHE A 355 -20.13 8.88 -0.23
C PHE A 355 -20.90 8.19 -1.35
N ARG A 356 -21.58 7.10 -1.03
CA ARG A 356 -22.48 6.42 -1.99
C ARG A 356 -23.59 7.35 -2.48
N GLY A 357 -24.18 8.14 -1.59
CA GLY A 357 -25.21 9.11 -1.93
C GLY A 357 -24.75 10.19 -2.92
N GLU A 358 -23.45 10.49 -2.96
CA GLU A 358 -22.83 11.45 -3.87
C GLU A 358 -22.11 10.80 -5.06
N ASN A 359 -22.25 9.47 -5.25
CA ASN A 359 -21.55 8.70 -6.27
C ASN A 359 -20.02 8.80 -6.19
N ILE A 360 -19.46 8.93 -4.99
CA ILE A 360 -18.03 8.91 -4.74
C ILE A 360 -17.63 7.49 -4.34
N PRO A 361 -16.81 6.77 -5.14
CA PRO A 361 -16.32 5.46 -4.78
C PRO A 361 -15.23 5.58 -3.72
N VAL A 362 -15.21 4.67 -2.74
CA VAL A 362 -14.26 4.68 -1.63
C VAL A 362 -13.48 3.37 -1.61
N ILE A 363 -12.16 3.47 -1.44
CA ILE A 363 -11.30 2.35 -1.05
C ILE A 363 -11.36 2.27 0.47
N PHE A 364 -11.84 1.16 1.02
CA PHE A 364 -12.02 1.02 2.47
C PHE A 364 -11.27 -0.19 3.01
N GLN A 365 -10.45 0.06 4.03
CA GLN A 365 -9.69 -0.95 4.76
C GLN A 365 -10.16 -0.97 6.22
N PRO A 366 -11.10 -1.87 6.58
CA PRO A 366 -11.78 -1.82 7.87
C PRO A 366 -10.93 -2.21 9.08
N ILE A 367 -9.81 -2.90 8.88
CA ILE A 367 -8.88 -3.32 9.93
C ILE A 367 -7.48 -3.27 9.30
N PRO A 368 -6.82 -2.09 9.29
CA PRO A 368 -5.55 -1.89 8.56
C PRO A 368 -4.45 -2.88 8.95
N ASP A 369 -4.32 -3.20 10.24
CA ASP A 369 -3.29 -4.07 10.78
C ASP A 369 -3.91 -5.24 11.55
N GLY A 370 -4.92 -5.86 10.97
CA GLY A 370 -5.72 -6.92 11.60
C GLY A 370 -4.93 -8.16 12.03
N ASP A 371 -3.75 -8.39 11.48
CA ASP A 371 -2.81 -9.44 11.87
C ASP A 371 -1.89 -9.06 13.04
N SER A 372 -1.93 -7.80 13.46
CA SER A 372 -1.13 -7.31 14.57
C SER A 372 -1.84 -7.54 15.91
N SER A 373 -1.17 -8.21 16.85
CA SER A 373 -1.64 -8.33 18.25
C SER A 373 -1.61 -7.01 19.01
N MET A 374 -1.11 -5.93 18.39
CA MET A 374 -1.02 -4.61 19.00
C MET A 374 -2.40 -3.96 19.15
N TYR A 375 -3.36 -4.28 18.28
CA TYR A 375 -4.68 -3.64 18.26
C TYR A 375 -5.75 -4.49 18.96
N SER A 376 -6.70 -3.81 19.61
CA SER A 376 -7.81 -4.43 20.34
C SER A 376 -8.75 -5.22 19.42
N VAL A 377 -9.03 -4.69 18.23
CA VAL A 377 -9.82 -5.35 17.22
C VAL A 377 -8.86 -5.93 16.19
N SER A 378 -8.49 -7.19 16.37
CA SER A 378 -7.60 -7.91 15.48
C SER A 378 -8.02 -9.37 15.38
N TYR A 379 -7.76 -10.00 14.25
CA TYR A 379 -8.08 -11.42 14.05
C TYR A 379 -7.04 -12.38 14.62
N THR A 380 -5.92 -11.90 15.15
CA THR A 380 -4.94 -12.76 15.86
C THR A 380 -5.53 -13.39 17.12
N HIS A 381 -6.62 -12.83 17.66
CA HIS A 381 -7.38 -13.39 18.77
C HIS A 381 -8.41 -14.44 18.32
N LEU A 382 -8.66 -14.59 17.02
CA LEU A 382 -9.52 -15.64 16.47
C LEU A 382 -8.67 -16.87 16.19
N THR A 383 -8.74 -17.87 17.05
CA THR A 383 -8.25 -19.21 16.73
C THR A 383 -9.19 -19.83 15.70
N LEU A 384 -8.86 -19.74 14.42
CA LEU A 384 -9.54 -20.52 13.40
C LEU A 384 -9.29 -22.01 13.68
N PRO A 385 -10.33 -22.86 13.69
CA PRO A 385 -10.11 -24.30 13.72
C PRO A 385 -9.31 -24.69 12.48
N THR A 386 -8.08 -25.15 12.67
CA THR A 386 -7.17 -25.55 11.58
C THR A 386 -7.61 -26.84 10.88
N SER A 387 -8.73 -27.43 11.27
CA SER A 387 -9.29 -28.66 10.69
C SER A 387 -10.03 -28.49 9.37
N ASP A 388 -10.35 -27.25 8.96
CA ASP A 388 -11.18 -26.98 7.77
C ASP A 388 -10.37 -26.45 6.57
N LEU A 389 -9.03 -26.51 6.63
CA LEU A 389 -8.12 -26.07 5.57
C LEU A 389 -7.37 -27.24 4.91
N VAL A 390 -8.05 -28.40 4.71
CA VAL A 390 -7.48 -29.51 3.89
C VAL A 390 -8.38 -29.80 2.72
#